data_3d20e94d45ba0ed5f8d2a945aadf8b92
#
_entry.id   3d20e94d45ba0ed5f8d2a945aadf8b92
#
_cell.length_a   1.000
_cell.length_b   1.000
_cell.length_c   1.000
_cell.angle_alpha   90.00
_cell.angle_beta   90.00
_cell.angle_gamma   90.00
#
_symmetry.space_group_name_H-M   'P 1'
#
loop_
_entity.id
_entity.type
_entity.pdbx_description
1 polymer ?
#
loop_
_entity_poly.entity_id
_entity_poly.type
_entity_poly.pdbx_seq_one_letter_code
_entity_poly.pdbx_strand_id
1 'polypeptide(L)'
;MFITEDIRYIGVNDHKIDLFEGQYAVPNGMAYNSYAILDDKIAIMDTVDRNFTHEWLDNVAAACGERKPDYLVVQHMEPDHSANVVAFMDVYPNAMIVSSAKAFAMMRNFFGTDFEDRAIVVAEGDRLELGHHTLSFVSAPMVHWPEVIVTYDSADKVLFSADGFGKFGALDIEEEWACEARRYYFGIVCLRAARISTLSSRP
;
A
#
# COMPACT_ATOMS: atom_id res chain seq x y z
N MET A 1 9.57 -13.00 -3.12
CA MET A 1 10.92 -12.40 -2.91
C MET A 1 11.05 -12.01 -1.44
N PHE A 2 12.21 -12.22 -0.81
CA PHE A 2 12.48 -11.76 0.56
C PHE A 2 13.06 -10.34 0.51
N ILE A 3 12.51 -9.45 1.32
CA ILE A 3 13.06 -8.11 1.55
C ILE A 3 14.04 -8.17 2.71
N THR A 4 13.63 -8.81 3.82
CA THR A 4 14.44 -9.19 4.96
C THR A 4 14.15 -10.64 5.35
N GLU A 5 14.56 -11.11 6.52
CA GLU A 5 14.23 -12.45 7.02
C GLU A 5 12.72 -12.59 7.26
N ASP A 6 12.09 -11.55 7.79
CA ASP A 6 10.68 -11.56 8.20
C ASP A 6 9.75 -10.82 7.25
N ILE A 7 10.29 -9.96 6.37
CA ILE A 7 9.50 -9.18 5.41
C ILE A 7 9.56 -9.82 4.02
N ARG A 8 8.39 -10.19 3.49
CA ARG A 8 8.23 -10.83 2.17
C ARG A 8 7.44 -9.96 1.22
N TYR A 9 7.92 -9.81 -0.01
CA TYR A 9 7.13 -9.25 -1.10
C TYR A 9 6.07 -10.28 -1.54
N ILE A 10 4.82 -9.84 -1.58
CA ILE A 10 3.65 -10.63 -1.96
C ILE A 10 2.78 -9.93 -3.02
N GLY A 11 3.29 -8.85 -3.61
CA GLY A 11 2.65 -8.13 -4.70
C GLY A 11 2.64 -8.91 -6.00
N VAL A 12 2.18 -8.26 -7.07
CA VAL A 12 2.01 -8.85 -8.40
C VAL A 12 2.59 -7.95 -9.49
N ASN A 13 2.90 -8.53 -10.65
CA ASN A 13 3.34 -7.82 -11.84
C ASN A 13 2.23 -7.85 -12.91
N ASP A 14 1.79 -6.68 -13.37
CA ASP A 14 0.82 -6.54 -14.45
C ASP A 14 1.54 -6.22 -15.77
N HIS A 15 1.63 -7.22 -16.65
CA HIS A 15 2.18 -7.09 -18.00
C HIS A 15 1.12 -6.79 -19.07
N LYS A 16 -0.14 -6.60 -18.68
CA LYS A 16 -1.26 -6.40 -19.60
C LYS A 16 -1.75 -4.97 -19.65
N ILE A 17 -1.38 -4.17 -18.66
CA ILE A 17 -1.77 -2.77 -18.60
C ILE A 17 -0.99 -1.96 -19.64
N ASP A 18 -1.70 -1.17 -20.44
CA ASP A 18 -1.12 -0.26 -21.43
C ASP A 18 -0.91 1.15 -20.86
N LEU A 19 -1.90 1.61 -20.08
CA LEU A 19 -1.95 2.97 -19.53
C LEU A 19 -2.25 2.92 -18.03
N PHE A 20 -1.30 3.31 -17.20
CA PHE A 20 -1.53 3.52 -15.78
C PHE A 20 -2.31 4.82 -15.57
N GLU A 21 -3.29 4.82 -14.65
CA GLU A 21 -4.27 5.90 -14.46
C GLU A 21 -4.96 6.37 -15.76
N GLY A 22 -4.99 5.54 -16.81
CA GLY A 22 -5.56 5.89 -18.11
C GLY A 22 -4.78 6.92 -18.92
N GLN A 23 -3.57 7.30 -18.50
CA GLN A 23 -2.78 8.37 -19.13
C GLN A 23 -1.28 8.10 -19.25
N TYR A 24 -0.70 7.29 -18.39
CA TYR A 24 0.73 7.04 -18.41
C TYR A 24 1.03 5.73 -19.13
N ALA A 25 1.64 5.80 -20.31
CA ALA A 25 2.07 4.61 -21.03
C ALA A 25 3.09 3.81 -20.21
N VAL A 26 2.84 2.52 -20.02
CA VAL A 26 3.67 1.61 -19.22
C VAL A 26 4.05 0.36 -20.04
N PRO A 27 4.92 0.52 -21.04
CA PRO A 27 5.28 -0.57 -21.95
C PRO A 27 5.95 -1.76 -21.24
N ASN A 28 6.51 -1.53 -20.05
CA ASN A 28 7.12 -2.53 -19.19
C ASN A 28 6.17 -3.00 -18.07
N GLY A 29 4.87 -2.76 -18.21
CA GLY A 29 3.88 -3.12 -17.20
C GLY A 29 3.92 -2.27 -15.93
N MET A 30 3.33 -2.80 -14.86
CA MET A 30 3.33 -2.21 -13.52
C MET A 30 3.56 -3.30 -12.46
N ALA A 31 4.13 -2.91 -11.33
CA ALA A 31 4.14 -3.72 -10.13
C ALA A 31 3.16 -3.12 -9.10
N TYR A 32 2.23 -3.92 -8.61
CA TYR A 32 1.37 -3.56 -7.49
C TYR A 32 1.99 -4.14 -6.22
N ASN A 33 2.49 -3.27 -5.36
CA ASN A 33 3.35 -3.66 -4.25
C ASN A 33 2.53 -3.96 -2.99
N SER A 34 2.70 -5.17 -2.48
CA SER A 34 2.17 -5.61 -1.19
C SER A 34 3.23 -6.44 -0.46
N TYR A 35 3.22 -6.38 0.87
CA TYR A 35 4.21 -7.06 1.69
C TYR A 35 3.57 -7.76 2.87
N ALA A 36 4.16 -8.87 3.30
CA ALA A 36 3.82 -9.56 4.55
C ALA A 36 4.96 -9.40 5.54
N ILE A 37 4.66 -8.95 6.75
CA ILE A 37 5.58 -8.92 7.89
C ILE A 37 5.19 -10.06 8.81
N LEU A 38 6.09 -11.03 8.96
CA LEU A 38 5.87 -12.28 9.68
C LEU A 38 6.52 -12.21 11.06
N ASP A 39 5.71 -11.94 12.07
CA ASP A 39 6.15 -11.81 13.45
C ASP A 39 5.16 -12.56 14.37
N ASP A 40 5.13 -12.30 15.67
CA ASP A 40 4.12 -12.83 16.60
C ASP A 40 2.72 -12.51 16.09
N LYS A 41 2.53 -11.29 15.56
CA LYS A 41 1.39 -10.85 14.76
C LYS A 41 1.80 -10.65 13.32
N ILE A 42 0.97 -11.08 12.38
CA ILE A 42 1.21 -10.92 10.95
C ILE A 42 0.51 -9.67 10.43
N ALA A 43 1.26 -8.76 9.81
CA ALA A 43 0.71 -7.61 9.11
C ALA A 43 0.90 -7.74 7.59
N ILE A 44 -0.16 -7.46 6.83
CA ILE A 44 -0.13 -7.31 5.38
C ILE A 44 -0.16 -5.81 5.07
N MET A 45 0.77 -5.35 4.23
CA MET A 45 0.92 -3.95 3.84
C MET A 45 0.34 -3.75 2.46
N ASP A 46 -0.73 -2.96 2.37
CA ASP A 46 -1.53 -2.70 1.17
C ASP A 46 -2.06 -3.96 0.46
N THR A 47 -2.95 -3.76 -0.50
CA THR A 47 -3.44 -4.78 -1.42
C THR A 47 -2.90 -4.51 -2.83
N VAL A 48 -3.53 -5.06 -3.86
CA VAL A 48 -3.15 -4.89 -5.26
C VAL A 48 -4.37 -4.56 -6.11
N ASP A 49 -4.20 -4.31 -7.42
CA ASP A 49 -5.30 -4.12 -8.36
C ASP A 49 -6.26 -5.33 -8.36
N ARG A 50 -7.54 -5.05 -8.55
CA ARG A 50 -8.64 -6.03 -8.51
C ARG A 50 -8.50 -7.18 -9.51
N ASN A 51 -7.81 -6.97 -10.62
CA ASN A 51 -7.61 -8.02 -11.62
C ASN A 51 -6.72 -9.15 -11.12
N PHE A 52 -5.98 -8.92 -10.03
CA PHE A 52 -5.04 -9.86 -9.42
C PHE A 52 -5.49 -10.38 -8.05
N THR A 53 -6.78 -10.24 -7.71
CA THR A 53 -7.34 -10.65 -6.41
C THR A 53 -6.93 -12.08 -6.02
N HIS A 54 -7.12 -13.05 -6.91
CA HIS A 54 -6.83 -14.46 -6.61
C HIS A 54 -5.34 -14.72 -6.45
N GLU A 55 -4.52 -14.23 -7.38
CA GLU A 55 -3.07 -14.37 -7.33
C GLU A 55 -2.49 -13.76 -6.03
N TRP A 56 -2.95 -12.57 -5.68
CA TRP A 56 -2.49 -11.90 -4.47
C TRP A 56 -2.93 -12.64 -3.19
N LEU A 57 -4.17 -13.12 -3.10
CA LEU A 57 -4.62 -13.90 -1.95
C LEU A 57 -3.86 -15.23 -1.81
N ASP A 58 -3.49 -15.86 -2.93
CA ASP A 58 -2.62 -17.03 -2.93
C ASP A 58 -1.21 -16.69 -2.43
N ASN A 59 -0.66 -15.53 -2.83
CA ASN A 59 0.62 -15.03 -2.34
C ASN A 59 0.58 -14.73 -0.83
N VAL A 60 -0.51 -14.14 -0.32
CA VAL A 60 -0.74 -13.94 1.13
C VAL A 60 -0.73 -15.27 1.86
N ALA A 61 -1.53 -16.24 1.38
CA ALA A 61 -1.65 -17.56 1.99
C ALA A 61 -0.30 -18.30 1.99
N ALA A 62 0.42 -18.26 0.87
CA ALA A 62 1.74 -18.89 0.75
C ALA A 62 2.79 -18.24 1.67
N ALA A 63 2.73 -16.92 1.88
CA ALA A 63 3.63 -16.22 2.79
C ALA A 63 3.34 -16.56 4.25
N CYS A 64 2.07 -16.61 4.66
CA CYS A 64 1.64 -16.87 6.03
C CYS A 64 1.74 -18.34 6.44
N GLY A 65 1.71 -19.27 5.48
CA GLY A 65 1.68 -20.71 5.74
C GLY A 65 0.41 -21.13 6.48
N GLU A 66 0.55 -21.81 7.61
CA GLU A 66 -0.59 -22.26 8.43
C GLU A 66 -1.20 -21.12 9.28
N ARG A 67 -0.50 -20.02 9.41
CA ARG A 67 -0.95 -18.85 10.19
C ARG A 67 -1.91 -17.99 9.38
N LYS A 68 -2.60 -17.09 10.05
CA LYS A 68 -3.52 -16.12 9.42
C LYS A 68 -3.02 -14.71 9.73
N PRO A 69 -3.21 -13.75 8.80
CA PRO A 69 -2.94 -12.36 9.06
C PRO A 69 -3.78 -11.82 10.24
N ASP A 70 -3.16 -11.02 11.09
CA ASP A 70 -3.82 -10.28 12.16
C ASP A 70 -4.24 -8.88 11.68
N TYR A 71 -3.46 -8.28 10.78
CA TYR A 71 -3.67 -6.92 10.32
C TYR A 71 -3.55 -6.79 8.79
N LEU A 72 -4.40 -5.92 8.24
CA LEU A 72 -4.22 -5.31 6.92
C LEU A 72 -3.96 -3.82 7.12
N VAL A 73 -2.75 -3.36 6.86
CA VAL A 73 -2.40 -1.94 6.87
C VAL A 73 -2.66 -1.36 5.49
N VAL A 74 -3.62 -0.46 5.38
CA VAL A 74 -3.96 0.23 4.12
C VAL A 74 -3.38 1.63 4.19
N GLN A 75 -2.30 1.86 3.45
CA GLN A 75 -1.58 3.13 3.44
C GLN A 75 -2.20 4.13 2.47
N HIS A 76 -2.82 3.61 1.40
CA HIS A 76 -3.38 4.40 0.31
C HIS A 76 -4.67 3.80 -0.22
N MET A 77 -5.61 4.65 -0.65
CA MET A 77 -6.94 4.23 -1.10
C MET A 77 -7.11 4.17 -2.62
N GLU A 78 -6.04 4.42 -3.38
CA GLU A 78 -6.06 4.17 -4.82
C GLU A 78 -6.32 2.68 -5.10
N PRO A 79 -7.05 2.33 -6.20
CA PRO A 79 -7.47 0.94 -6.43
C PRO A 79 -6.35 -0.10 -6.44
N ASP A 80 -5.16 0.25 -6.90
CA ASP A 80 -3.99 -0.64 -6.92
C ASP A 80 -3.38 -0.91 -5.53
N HIS A 81 -3.80 -0.16 -4.50
CA HIS A 81 -3.46 -0.39 -3.10
C HIS A 81 -4.64 -0.94 -2.28
N SER A 82 -5.89 -0.69 -2.71
CA SER A 82 -7.05 -0.92 -1.84
C SER A 82 -8.16 -1.80 -2.43
N ALA A 83 -8.12 -2.13 -3.73
CA ALA A 83 -9.25 -2.80 -4.38
C ALA A 83 -9.62 -4.16 -3.77
N ASN A 84 -8.70 -4.82 -3.07
CA ASN A 84 -8.92 -6.13 -2.48
C ASN A 84 -9.19 -6.10 -0.96
N VAL A 85 -9.41 -4.94 -0.36
CA VAL A 85 -9.71 -4.82 1.08
C VAL A 85 -10.92 -5.69 1.45
N VAL A 86 -12.02 -5.61 0.71
CA VAL A 86 -13.23 -6.42 0.98
C VAL A 86 -12.92 -7.91 0.86
N ALA A 87 -12.29 -8.35 -0.24
CA ALA A 87 -11.94 -9.74 -0.48
C ALA A 87 -11.02 -10.31 0.62
N PHE A 88 -10.04 -9.51 1.06
CA PHE A 88 -9.17 -9.90 2.17
C PHE A 88 -9.95 -10.09 3.47
N MET A 89 -10.83 -9.14 3.81
CA MET A 89 -11.62 -9.18 5.04
C MET A 89 -12.66 -10.30 5.06
N ASP A 90 -13.10 -10.78 3.88
CA ASP A 90 -13.97 -11.95 3.74
C ASP A 90 -13.18 -13.25 3.97
N VAL A 91 -11.95 -13.35 3.44
CA VAL A 91 -11.07 -14.52 3.61
C VAL A 91 -10.51 -14.61 5.03
N TYR A 92 -10.21 -13.44 5.64
CA TYR A 92 -9.61 -13.35 6.98
C TYR A 92 -10.53 -12.58 7.95
N PRO A 93 -11.65 -13.19 8.38
CA PRO A 93 -12.69 -12.48 9.14
C PRO A 93 -12.25 -11.98 10.53
N ASN A 94 -11.14 -12.48 11.06
CA ASN A 94 -10.58 -12.06 12.34
C ASN A 94 -9.51 -10.96 12.19
N ALA A 95 -9.11 -10.61 10.98
CA ALA A 95 -8.14 -9.56 10.76
C ALA A 95 -8.73 -8.17 11.05
N MET A 96 -7.88 -7.24 11.47
CA MET A 96 -8.21 -5.84 11.68
C MET A 96 -7.61 -5.00 10.54
N ILE A 97 -8.33 -3.98 10.08
CA ILE A 97 -7.78 -2.99 9.15
C ILE A 97 -7.14 -1.86 9.97
N VAL A 98 -5.93 -1.47 9.58
CA VAL A 98 -5.19 -0.35 10.17
C VAL A 98 -5.02 0.72 9.11
N SER A 99 -5.54 1.92 9.35
CA SER A 99 -5.42 3.02 8.39
C SER A 99 -5.78 4.38 9.02
N SER A 100 -5.65 5.47 8.23
CA SER A 100 -6.08 6.80 8.66
C SER A 100 -7.59 6.95 8.73
N ALA A 101 -8.08 7.88 9.54
CA ALA A 101 -9.51 8.19 9.62
C ALA A 101 -10.11 8.59 8.25
N LYS A 102 -9.32 9.26 7.40
CA LYS A 102 -9.76 9.62 6.05
C LYS A 102 -9.89 8.41 5.14
N ALA A 103 -8.98 7.45 5.24
CA ALA A 103 -9.05 6.21 4.47
C ALA A 103 -10.32 5.41 4.83
N PHE A 104 -10.69 5.30 6.10
CA PHE A 104 -11.95 4.67 6.51
C PHE A 104 -13.18 5.40 5.95
N ALA A 105 -13.18 6.73 5.92
CA ALA A 105 -14.24 7.50 5.28
C ALA A 105 -14.32 7.22 3.76
N MET A 106 -13.17 7.02 3.09
CA MET A 106 -13.11 6.64 1.68
C MET A 106 -13.57 5.19 1.46
N MET A 107 -13.21 4.25 2.35
CA MET A 107 -13.70 2.85 2.30
C MET A 107 -15.23 2.81 2.34
N ARG A 108 -15.85 3.62 3.19
CA ARG A 108 -17.32 3.73 3.22
C ARG A 108 -17.91 4.18 1.89
N ASN A 109 -17.26 5.12 1.21
CA ASN A 109 -17.71 5.60 -0.09
C ASN A 109 -17.46 4.60 -1.23
N PHE A 110 -16.34 3.88 -1.19
CA PHE A 110 -15.93 2.96 -2.27
C PHE A 110 -16.57 1.59 -2.13
N PHE A 111 -16.70 1.10 -0.90
CA PHE A 111 -17.12 -0.29 -0.62
C PHE A 111 -18.50 -0.37 0.06
N GLY A 112 -19.07 0.76 0.48
CA GLY A 112 -20.32 0.78 1.24
C GLY A 112 -20.18 0.35 2.71
N THR A 113 -18.94 0.16 3.19
CA THR A 113 -18.60 -0.19 4.57
C THR A 113 -17.26 0.44 4.96
N ASP A 114 -17.10 0.78 6.22
CA ASP A 114 -15.83 1.23 6.81
C ASP A 114 -15.25 0.21 7.81
N PHE A 115 -15.85 -0.98 7.86
CA PHE A 115 -15.42 -2.07 8.75
C PHE A 115 -15.31 -1.66 10.22
N GLU A 116 -16.21 -0.80 10.73
CA GLU A 116 -16.15 -0.16 12.06
C GLU A 116 -15.79 -1.14 13.19
N ASP A 117 -16.34 -2.35 13.16
CA ASP A 117 -16.05 -3.40 14.16
C ASP A 117 -14.62 -3.98 14.06
N ARG A 118 -13.92 -3.73 12.96
CA ARG A 118 -12.59 -4.26 12.67
C ARG A 118 -11.61 -3.17 12.23
N ALA A 119 -11.84 -1.93 12.63
CA ALA A 119 -11.04 -0.78 12.28
C ALA A 119 -10.10 -0.37 13.42
N ILE A 120 -8.84 -0.16 13.11
CA ILE A 120 -7.84 0.51 13.96
C ILE A 120 -7.46 1.81 13.25
N VAL A 121 -7.95 2.92 13.76
CA VAL A 121 -7.62 4.24 13.23
C VAL A 121 -6.29 4.69 13.81
N VAL A 122 -5.36 5.06 12.92
CA VAL A 122 -4.03 5.56 13.30
C VAL A 122 -3.82 6.99 12.81
N ALA A 123 -2.99 7.72 13.54
CA ALA A 123 -2.59 9.10 13.29
C ALA A 123 -1.07 9.23 13.29
N GLU A 124 -0.58 10.44 13.08
CA GLU A 124 0.84 10.80 13.14
C GLU A 124 1.48 10.36 14.45
N GLY A 125 2.52 9.52 14.35
CA GLY A 125 3.30 9.05 15.49
C GLY A 125 2.72 7.84 16.23
N ASP A 126 1.51 7.37 15.86
CA ASP A 126 0.97 6.13 16.43
C ASP A 126 1.82 4.92 16.05
N ARG A 127 1.72 3.86 16.86
CA ARG A 127 2.50 2.64 16.67
C ARG A 127 1.63 1.40 16.75
N LEU A 128 2.03 0.37 16.00
CA LEU A 128 1.48 -0.97 16.05
C LEU A 128 2.59 -1.97 16.34
N GLU A 129 2.50 -2.67 17.46
CA GLU A 129 3.47 -3.69 17.86
C GLU A 129 3.03 -5.05 17.30
N LEU A 130 3.95 -5.73 16.60
CA LEU A 130 3.73 -7.05 16.03
C LEU A 130 4.43 -8.16 16.85
N GLY A 131 5.37 -7.79 17.70
CA GLY A 131 6.26 -8.64 18.49
C GLY A 131 7.66 -8.04 18.46
N HIS A 132 8.55 -8.55 17.60
CA HIS A 132 9.87 -7.97 17.33
C HIS A 132 9.76 -6.66 16.51
N HIS A 133 8.86 -6.63 15.52
CA HIS A 133 8.60 -5.48 14.67
C HIS A 133 7.67 -4.48 15.34
N THR A 134 7.98 -3.20 15.19
CA THR A 134 7.11 -2.08 15.60
C THR A 134 6.93 -1.13 14.42
N LEU A 135 5.69 -1.02 13.97
CA LEU A 135 5.30 -0.14 12.87
C LEU A 135 4.93 1.23 13.42
N SER A 136 5.58 2.27 12.93
CA SER A 136 5.27 3.67 13.24
C SER A 136 4.62 4.34 12.03
N PHE A 137 3.52 5.05 12.25
CA PHE A 137 2.75 5.69 11.18
C PHE A 137 3.07 7.17 11.07
N VAL A 138 3.26 7.63 9.84
CA VAL A 138 3.54 9.02 9.50
C VAL A 138 2.52 9.47 8.47
N SER A 139 1.86 10.59 8.73
CA SER A 139 0.91 11.18 7.79
C SER A 139 1.65 11.77 6.59
N ALA A 140 1.23 11.40 5.38
CA ALA A 140 1.80 11.89 4.13
C ALA A 140 0.70 12.47 3.22
N PRO A 141 -0.11 13.43 3.70
CA PRO A 141 -1.25 13.93 2.95
C PRO A 141 -0.82 14.54 1.63
N MET A 142 -1.51 14.18 0.55
CA MET A 142 -1.23 14.59 -0.84
C MET A 142 0.06 14.02 -1.44
N VAL A 143 0.55 12.93 -0.87
CA VAL A 143 1.58 12.10 -1.51
C VAL A 143 0.96 10.72 -1.89
N HIS A 144 0.06 10.59 -2.93
CA HIS A 144 -0.39 11.76 -3.69
C HIS A 144 -1.87 12.09 -3.42
N TRP A 145 -2.58 11.34 -2.56
CA TRP A 145 -3.95 11.58 -2.11
C TRP A 145 -4.01 12.06 -0.65
N PRO A 146 -5.16 12.62 -0.20
CA PRO A 146 -5.24 13.31 1.09
C PRO A 146 -5.21 12.41 2.33
N GLU A 147 -5.45 11.11 2.18
CA GLU A 147 -5.55 10.13 3.25
C GLU A 147 -4.25 9.37 3.52
N VAL A 148 -3.24 9.52 2.63
CA VAL A 148 -2.03 8.70 2.61
C VAL A 148 -1.30 8.76 3.96
N ILE A 149 -0.91 7.58 4.41
CA ILE A 149 0.07 7.37 5.48
C ILE A 149 1.24 6.58 4.92
N VAL A 150 2.42 6.74 5.49
CA VAL A 150 3.56 5.85 5.28
C VAL A 150 3.90 5.16 6.59
N THR A 151 4.48 3.97 6.50
CA THR A 151 4.74 3.13 7.66
C THR A 151 6.22 2.82 7.75
N TYR A 152 6.83 3.09 8.90
CA TYR A 152 8.23 2.76 9.18
C TYR A 152 8.34 1.61 10.16
N ASP A 153 8.99 0.53 9.75
CA ASP A 153 9.39 -0.55 10.63
C ASP A 153 10.75 -0.25 11.26
N SER A 154 10.78 -0.22 12.58
CA SER A 154 12.00 0.12 13.33
C SER A 154 12.96 -1.03 13.51
N ALA A 155 12.51 -2.29 13.41
CA ALA A 155 13.35 -3.48 13.58
C ALA A 155 14.31 -3.63 12.40
N ASP A 156 13.78 -3.75 11.21
CA ASP A 156 14.54 -3.93 9.97
C ASP A 156 14.87 -2.62 9.24
N LYS A 157 14.39 -1.48 9.77
CA LYS A 157 14.59 -0.13 9.20
C LYS A 157 14.03 -0.01 7.77
N VAL A 158 12.85 -0.60 7.56
CA VAL A 158 12.14 -0.58 6.27
C VAL A 158 11.07 0.49 6.28
N LEU A 159 11.01 1.29 5.22
CA LEU A 159 9.95 2.25 4.98
C LEU A 159 9.00 1.70 3.91
N PHE A 160 7.74 1.51 4.28
CA PHE A 160 6.64 1.24 3.36
C PHE A 160 6.02 2.60 2.99
N SER A 161 6.26 3.04 1.77
CA SER A 161 6.01 4.42 1.38
C SER A 161 4.81 4.61 0.45
N ALA A 162 4.04 3.55 0.20
CA ALA A 162 3.03 3.55 -0.86
C ALA A 162 3.66 4.14 -2.16
N ASP A 163 3.06 5.15 -2.76
CA ASP A 163 3.56 5.80 -3.98
C ASP A 163 4.72 6.78 -3.78
N GLY A 164 5.09 7.06 -2.55
CA GLY A 164 6.05 8.13 -2.24
C GLY A 164 7.38 8.04 -2.99
N PHE A 165 7.86 6.82 -3.26
CA PHE A 165 9.09 6.53 -4.00
C PHE A 165 8.84 5.52 -5.14
N GLY A 166 7.65 5.55 -5.72
CA GLY A 166 7.22 4.65 -6.78
C GLY A 166 7.99 4.84 -8.10
N LYS A 167 7.91 3.83 -8.94
CA LYS A 167 8.36 3.85 -10.33
C LYS A 167 7.32 3.17 -11.22
N PHE A 168 7.28 3.47 -12.50
CA PHE A 168 6.60 2.65 -13.48
C PHE A 168 7.41 1.37 -13.77
N GLY A 169 6.73 0.35 -14.30
CA GLY A 169 7.33 -0.90 -14.72
C GLY A 169 7.20 -2.05 -13.71
N ALA A 170 7.06 -3.26 -14.24
CA ALA A 170 7.04 -4.50 -13.48
C ALA A 170 8.42 -4.80 -12.86
N LEU A 171 8.45 -5.54 -11.73
CA LEU A 171 9.71 -5.82 -11.01
C LEU A 171 10.57 -6.91 -11.67
N ASP A 172 10.00 -7.70 -12.57
CA ASP A 172 10.67 -8.78 -13.28
C ASP A 172 11.18 -8.35 -14.69
N ILE A 173 11.08 -7.06 -15.02
CA ILE A 173 11.63 -6.47 -16.24
C ILE A 173 12.88 -5.68 -15.88
N GLU A 174 13.97 -5.92 -16.59
CA GLU A 174 15.19 -5.13 -16.46
C GLU A 174 15.00 -3.77 -17.17
N GLU A 175 15.10 -2.69 -16.42
CA GLU A 175 14.95 -1.32 -16.93
C GLU A 175 15.80 -0.33 -16.13
N GLU A 176 15.99 0.87 -16.67
CA GLU A 176 16.70 1.94 -15.96
C GLU A 176 15.79 2.55 -14.87
N TRP A 177 15.96 2.08 -13.64
CA TRP A 177 15.14 2.47 -12.49
C TRP A 177 14.97 4.00 -12.35
N ALA A 178 16.07 4.74 -12.51
CA ALA A 178 16.07 6.19 -12.29
C ALA A 178 15.19 6.96 -13.29
N CYS A 179 15.08 6.48 -14.54
CA CYS A 179 14.22 7.09 -15.55
C CYS A 179 12.75 6.92 -15.18
N GLU A 180 12.33 5.69 -14.86
CA GLU A 180 10.94 5.38 -14.55
C GLU A 180 10.50 5.97 -13.19
N ALA A 181 11.37 5.97 -12.18
CA ALA A 181 11.13 6.65 -10.92
C ALA A 181 10.97 8.17 -11.07
N ARG A 182 11.81 8.80 -11.91
CA ARG A 182 11.69 10.24 -12.20
C ARG A 182 10.38 10.54 -12.94
N ARG A 183 10.00 9.70 -13.90
CA ARG A 183 8.76 9.84 -14.66
C ARG A 183 7.53 9.71 -13.74
N TYR A 184 7.55 8.74 -12.81
CA TYR A 184 6.53 8.54 -11.79
C TYR A 184 6.44 9.75 -10.84
N TYR A 185 7.58 10.20 -10.31
CA TYR A 185 7.63 11.33 -9.39
C TYR A 185 7.03 12.61 -10.01
N PHE A 186 7.44 12.98 -11.22
CA PHE A 186 6.92 14.19 -11.87
C PHE A 186 5.48 14.04 -12.37
N GLY A 187 5.07 12.84 -12.79
CA GLY A 187 3.72 12.59 -13.30
C GLY A 187 2.68 12.47 -12.20
N ILE A 188 2.97 11.74 -11.15
CA ILE A 188 2.00 11.35 -10.11
C ILE A 188 2.21 12.15 -8.81
N VAL A 189 3.39 12.06 -8.21
CA VAL A 189 3.62 12.57 -6.86
C VAL A 189 3.78 14.09 -6.85
N CYS A 190 4.66 14.65 -7.69
CA CYS A 190 5.05 16.06 -7.65
C CYS A 190 3.93 17.03 -8.06
N LEU A 191 3.11 16.67 -9.06
CA LEU A 191 2.05 17.56 -9.57
C LEU A 191 0.98 17.88 -8.52
N ARG A 192 0.74 16.99 -7.59
CA ARG A 192 -0.27 17.17 -6.54
C ARG A 192 0.32 17.86 -5.31
N ALA A 193 1.55 17.52 -4.91
CA ALA A 193 2.26 18.19 -3.83
C ALA A 193 2.49 19.70 -4.10
N ALA A 194 2.81 20.08 -5.35
CA ALA A 194 3.02 21.48 -5.74
C ALA A 194 1.76 22.36 -5.65
N ARG A 195 0.56 21.78 -5.81
CA ARG A 195 -0.69 22.56 -5.70
C ARG A 195 -1.00 23.01 -4.28
N ILE A 196 -0.50 22.33 -3.26
CA ILE A 196 -0.71 22.72 -1.86
C ILE A 196 0.14 23.92 -1.49
N SER A 197 1.40 23.97 -1.93
CA SER A 197 2.29 25.11 -1.64
C SER A 197 1.76 26.43 -2.22
N THR A 198 1.02 26.38 -3.33
CA THR A 198 0.41 27.58 -3.94
C THR A 198 -0.89 28.02 -3.30
N LEU A 199 -1.60 27.13 -2.58
CA LEU A 199 -2.82 27.47 -1.85
C LEU A 199 -2.54 28.08 -0.47
N SER A 200 -1.42 27.67 0.18
CA SER A 200 -1.02 28.22 1.49
C SER A 200 -0.36 29.60 1.40
N SER A 201 -0.01 30.07 0.20
CA SER A 201 0.64 31.37 -0.04
C SER A 201 -0.29 32.47 -0.56
N ARG A 202 -1.62 32.26 -0.53
CA ARG A 202 -2.58 33.33 -0.83
C ARG A 202 -2.97 34.05 0.47
N PRO A 203 -2.82 35.38 0.53
CA PRO A 203 -3.16 36.19 1.71
C PRO A 203 -4.68 36.20 1.98
#